data_136b56905726eeb191cfd5ed4ab288e5
#
_entry.id   136b56905726eeb191cfd5ed4ab288e5
#
_cell.length_a   1.000
_cell.length_b   1.000
_cell.length_c   1.000
_cell.angle_alpha   90.00
_cell.angle_beta   90.00
_cell.angle_gamma   90.00
#
_symmetry.space_group_name_H-M   'P 1'
#
loop_
_entity.id
_entity.type
_entity.pdbx_description
1 polymer ?
#
loop_
_entity_poly.entity_id
_entity_poly.type
_entity_poly.pdbx_seq_one_letter_code
_entity_poly.pdbx_strand_id
1 'polypeptide(L)'
;DTVSLPELLALLGEDRVESLPGLQRHQEDVFHIFCCYLAGAVLVRTGESSPKQTADFWREGIRTLTRQEGCEDDSAWTLVVDDPTKPAFMQSPVASETVFANEYKLKAKTTDAMDVLQTAKNHDVKSSKAAGTEAEQWVIALISINGMVGYVGVGNYGIARMSGGFGSRVCIDWRKSFRIGNRFIHNVTRLTLLREALLSEPYPYTAAG
;
A
#
# COMPACT_ATOMS: atom_id res chain seq x y z
N ASP A 1 8.14 9.19 -16.82
CA ASP A 1 8.86 9.98 -15.80
C ASP A 1 8.67 9.31 -14.45
N THR A 2 9.73 9.22 -13.66
CA THR A 2 9.67 8.73 -12.29
C THR A 2 9.29 9.88 -11.36
N VAL A 3 8.31 9.68 -10.51
CA VAL A 3 7.84 10.68 -9.54
C VAL A 3 7.74 10.03 -8.15
N SER A 4 7.91 10.81 -7.09
CA SER A 4 7.69 10.35 -5.73
C SER A 4 6.19 10.19 -5.43
N LEU A 5 5.83 9.43 -4.38
CA LEU A 5 4.44 9.25 -3.99
C LEU A 5 3.72 10.59 -3.69
N PRO A 6 4.30 11.56 -2.97
CA PRO A 6 3.68 12.88 -2.79
C PRO A 6 3.43 13.63 -4.10
N GLU A 7 4.38 13.59 -5.04
CA GLU A 7 4.22 14.20 -6.36
C GLU A 7 3.12 13.49 -7.17
N LEU A 8 3.06 12.17 -7.11
CA LEU A 8 2.00 11.41 -7.75
C LEU A 8 0.62 11.80 -7.21
N LEU A 9 0.45 11.92 -5.89
CA LEU A 9 -0.81 12.34 -5.29
C LEU A 9 -1.21 13.76 -5.72
N ALA A 10 -0.25 14.68 -5.84
CA ALA A 10 -0.51 16.02 -6.37
C ALA A 10 -0.98 15.98 -7.83
N LEU A 11 -0.31 15.21 -8.69
CA LEU A 11 -0.67 15.04 -10.09
C LEU A 11 -2.05 14.36 -10.26
N LEU A 12 -2.36 13.36 -9.41
CA LEU A 12 -3.67 12.72 -9.38
C LEU A 12 -4.77 13.72 -8.98
N GLY A 13 -4.51 14.56 -7.98
CA GLY A 13 -5.45 15.59 -7.53
C GLY A 13 -5.70 16.69 -8.57
N GLU A 14 -4.80 16.87 -9.53
CA GLU A 14 -4.92 17.80 -10.66
C GLU A 14 -5.49 17.15 -11.94
N ASP A 15 -5.86 15.87 -11.90
CA ASP A 15 -6.26 15.07 -13.08
C ASP A 15 -5.22 15.03 -14.20
N ARG A 16 -3.94 15.06 -13.84
CA ARG A 16 -2.82 15.04 -14.80
C ARG A 16 -2.30 13.63 -15.10
N VAL A 17 -2.84 12.61 -14.44
CA VAL A 17 -2.47 11.20 -14.65
C VAL A 17 -3.58 10.48 -15.39
N GLU A 18 -3.29 9.99 -16.58
CA GLU A 18 -4.26 9.24 -17.38
C GLU A 18 -4.30 7.76 -17.00
N SER A 19 -3.12 7.16 -16.85
CA SER A 19 -2.93 5.74 -16.54
C SER A 19 -1.60 5.54 -15.82
N LEU A 20 -1.40 4.35 -15.27
CA LEU A 20 -0.13 3.92 -14.66
C LEU A 20 0.47 2.82 -15.54
N PRO A 21 1.22 3.19 -16.59
CA PRO A 21 1.81 2.22 -17.49
C PRO A 21 2.84 1.36 -16.73
N GLY A 22 2.89 0.08 -17.06
CA GLY A 22 3.80 -0.88 -16.43
C GLY A 22 3.20 -1.66 -15.26
N LEU A 23 2.02 -1.27 -14.76
CA LEU A 23 1.27 -2.06 -13.78
C LEU A 23 0.31 -3.04 -14.47
N GLN A 24 0.22 -4.25 -13.94
CA GLN A 24 -0.85 -5.17 -14.28
C GLN A 24 -2.19 -4.60 -13.77
N ARG A 25 -3.30 -5.02 -14.38
CA ARG A 25 -4.62 -4.45 -14.05
C ARG A 25 -4.97 -4.56 -12.56
N HIS A 26 -4.73 -5.71 -11.95
CA HIS A 26 -4.98 -5.92 -10.53
C HIS A 26 -4.08 -5.08 -9.64
N GLN A 27 -2.82 -4.86 -10.06
CA GLN A 27 -1.87 -4.00 -9.36
C GLN A 27 -2.30 -2.53 -9.45
N GLU A 28 -2.73 -2.07 -10.62
CA GLU A 28 -3.26 -0.70 -10.79
C GLU A 28 -4.45 -0.45 -9.87
N ASP A 29 -5.40 -1.39 -9.82
CA ASP A 29 -6.61 -1.22 -9.01
C ASP A 29 -6.29 -1.17 -7.51
N VAL A 30 -5.43 -2.06 -7.00
CA VAL A 30 -5.05 -2.05 -5.58
C VAL A 30 -4.16 -0.85 -5.21
N PHE A 31 -3.27 -0.44 -6.10
CA PHE A 31 -2.46 0.75 -5.91
C PHE A 31 -3.32 2.03 -5.90
N HIS A 32 -4.30 2.11 -6.78
CA HIS A 32 -5.27 3.19 -6.76
C HIS A 32 -6.03 3.26 -5.43
N ILE A 33 -6.50 2.12 -4.92
CA ILE A 33 -7.16 2.05 -3.60
C ILE A 33 -6.22 2.53 -2.50
N PHE A 34 -4.97 2.07 -2.49
CA PHE A 34 -3.96 2.53 -1.54
C PHE A 34 -3.79 4.05 -1.57
N CYS A 35 -3.62 4.64 -2.77
CA CYS A 35 -3.51 6.10 -2.92
C CYS A 35 -4.76 6.83 -2.41
N CYS A 36 -5.96 6.31 -2.67
CA CYS A 36 -7.20 6.92 -2.21
C CYS A 36 -7.34 6.91 -0.69
N TYR A 37 -7.06 5.77 -0.04
CA TYR A 37 -7.11 5.68 1.42
C TYR A 37 -6.04 6.53 2.10
N LEU A 38 -4.81 6.53 1.57
CA LEU A 38 -3.73 7.37 2.08
C LEU A 38 -4.10 8.86 2.00
N ALA A 39 -4.55 9.31 0.83
CA ALA A 39 -4.99 10.69 0.65
C ALA A 39 -6.19 11.04 1.54
N GLY A 40 -7.19 10.17 1.63
CA GLY A 40 -8.34 10.35 2.50
C GLY A 40 -7.93 10.50 3.97
N ALA A 41 -7.03 9.65 4.45
CA ALA A 41 -6.52 9.74 5.83
C ALA A 41 -5.78 11.05 6.11
N VAL A 42 -4.92 11.49 5.18
CA VAL A 42 -4.23 12.79 5.29
C VAL A 42 -5.22 13.94 5.34
N LEU A 43 -6.15 14.03 4.38
CA LEU A 43 -7.12 15.11 4.30
C LEU A 43 -8.01 15.18 5.55
N VAL A 44 -8.47 14.03 6.02
CA VAL A 44 -9.30 13.98 7.22
C VAL A 44 -8.55 14.48 8.46
N ARG A 45 -7.28 14.10 8.63
CA ARG A 45 -6.46 14.53 9.76
C ARG A 45 -6.07 16.00 9.71
N THR A 46 -5.85 16.52 8.52
CA THR A 46 -5.52 17.96 8.34
C THR A 46 -6.74 18.86 8.32
N GLY A 47 -7.94 18.31 8.28
CA GLY A 47 -9.18 19.09 8.19
C GLY A 47 -9.51 19.57 6.79
N GLU A 48 -8.71 19.14 5.78
CA GLU A 48 -8.92 19.47 4.38
C GLU A 48 -9.96 18.54 3.72
N SER A 49 -10.55 19.00 2.65
CA SER A 49 -11.54 18.22 1.89
C SER A 49 -11.21 18.07 0.41
N SER A 50 -10.34 18.95 -0.11
CA SER A 50 -9.97 18.95 -1.51
C SER A 50 -8.76 18.04 -1.76
N PRO A 51 -8.83 17.10 -2.70
CA PRO A 51 -7.67 16.30 -3.11
C PRO A 51 -6.65 17.09 -3.96
N LYS A 52 -6.98 18.32 -4.36
CA LYS A 52 -6.07 19.17 -5.10
C LYS A 52 -5.12 19.89 -4.14
N GLN A 53 -4.03 19.23 -3.81
CA GLN A 53 -3.01 19.70 -2.87
C GLN A 53 -1.61 19.64 -3.51
N THR A 54 -0.65 20.36 -2.92
CA THR A 54 0.75 20.36 -3.37
C THR A 54 1.49 19.08 -2.93
N ALA A 55 2.60 18.78 -3.59
CA ALA A 55 3.46 17.66 -3.20
C ALA A 55 4.00 17.81 -1.76
N ASP A 56 4.31 19.03 -1.33
CA ASP A 56 4.79 19.29 0.03
C ASP A 56 3.72 19.06 1.08
N PHE A 57 2.47 19.45 0.79
CA PHE A 57 1.33 19.12 1.65
C PHE A 57 1.19 17.60 1.82
N TRP A 58 1.24 16.85 0.73
CA TRP A 58 1.15 15.40 0.78
C TRP A 58 2.32 14.78 1.54
N ARG A 59 3.54 15.27 1.32
CA ARG A 59 4.75 14.77 2.00
C ARG A 59 4.63 14.91 3.51
N GLU A 60 4.27 16.07 4.00
CA GLU A 60 4.13 16.30 5.43
C GLU A 60 2.93 15.55 6.02
N GLY A 61 1.79 15.57 5.33
CA GLY A 61 0.61 14.83 5.74
C GLY A 61 0.85 13.32 5.88
N ILE A 62 1.55 12.71 4.92
CA ILE A 62 1.92 11.30 4.95
C ILE A 62 2.82 10.99 6.16
N ARG A 63 3.83 11.81 6.41
CA ARG A 63 4.72 11.65 7.55
C ARG A 63 3.99 11.70 8.89
N THR A 64 3.02 12.59 9.02
CA THR A 64 2.23 12.71 10.26
C THR A 64 1.36 11.49 10.53
N LEU A 65 1.03 10.66 9.53
CA LEU A 65 0.25 9.45 9.73
C LEU A 65 0.99 8.38 10.52
N THR A 66 2.31 8.32 10.39
CA THR A 66 3.15 7.25 10.96
C THR A 66 4.03 7.70 12.10
N ARG A 67 4.16 9.02 12.32
CA ARG A 67 4.91 9.55 13.46
C ARG A 67 4.16 9.28 14.75
N GLN A 68 4.82 8.58 15.66
CA GLN A 68 4.36 8.28 17.01
C GLN A 68 5.55 8.17 17.94
N GLU A 69 5.30 8.12 19.25
CA GLU A 69 6.37 7.91 20.24
C GLU A 69 7.16 6.63 19.92
N GLY A 70 8.47 6.76 19.79
CA GLY A 70 9.37 5.66 19.41
C GLY A 70 9.45 5.36 17.89
N CYS A 71 8.70 6.07 17.05
CA CYS A 71 8.78 5.98 15.59
C CYS A 71 8.62 7.39 14.99
N GLU A 72 9.57 8.25 15.31
CA GLU A 72 9.54 9.68 14.90
C GLU A 72 10.25 9.93 13.57
N ASP A 73 10.97 8.92 13.09
CA ASP A 73 11.66 8.92 11.80
C ASP A 73 10.74 8.48 10.66
N ASP A 74 11.27 8.46 9.45
CA ASP A 74 10.57 8.01 8.26
C ASP A 74 10.72 6.48 8.02
N SER A 75 11.13 5.68 9.01
CA SER A 75 11.39 4.25 8.88
C SER A 75 10.17 3.46 8.38
N ALA A 76 8.97 3.83 8.81
CA ALA A 76 7.72 3.24 8.34
C ALA A 76 7.49 3.41 6.82
N TRP A 77 8.21 4.30 6.17
CA TRP A 77 8.16 4.57 4.72
C TRP A 77 9.40 4.05 3.98
N THR A 78 10.33 3.43 4.69
CA THR A 78 11.48 2.77 4.06
C THR A 78 11.14 1.33 3.66
N LEU A 79 11.65 0.89 2.53
CA LEU A 79 11.39 -0.46 2.04
C LEU A 79 12.16 -1.52 2.84
N VAL A 80 13.35 -1.18 3.29
CA VAL A 80 14.26 -2.05 4.03
C VAL A 80 14.74 -1.36 5.28
N VAL A 81 14.70 -2.05 6.41
CA VAL A 81 15.27 -1.62 7.69
C VAL A 81 16.31 -2.64 8.14
N ASP A 82 17.38 -2.17 8.78
CA ASP A 82 18.44 -3.04 9.30
C ASP A 82 17.99 -3.86 10.51
N ASP A 83 17.11 -3.27 11.31
CA ASP A 83 16.55 -3.88 12.52
C ASP A 83 15.13 -4.39 12.23
N PRO A 84 14.90 -5.72 12.17
CA PRO A 84 13.58 -6.28 11.87
C PRO A 84 12.55 -6.05 12.99
N THR A 85 12.96 -5.54 14.14
CA THR A 85 12.03 -5.16 15.21
C THR A 85 11.44 -3.76 15.00
N LYS A 86 11.90 -3.03 13.98
CA LYS A 86 11.34 -1.76 13.56
C LYS A 86 10.37 -1.92 12.39
N PRO A 87 9.37 -1.05 12.28
CA PRO A 87 8.46 -1.07 11.14
C PRO A 87 9.20 -0.70 9.84
N ALA A 88 8.79 -1.34 8.74
CA ALA A 88 9.15 -0.93 7.40
C ALA A 88 7.88 -0.77 6.55
N PHE A 89 8.00 -0.23 5.35
CA PHE A 89 6.84 0.02 4.50
C PHE A 89 6.01 -1.24 4.26
N MET A 90 4.76 -1.23 4.72
CA MET A 90 3.80 -2.34 4.63
C MET A 90 4.30 -3.66 5.25
N GLN A 91 5.23 -3.58 6.19
CA GLN A 91 5.83 -4.72 6.88
C GLN A 91 5.78 -4.48 8.38
N SER A 92 5.09 -5.37 9.09
CA SER A 92 5.00 -5.30 10.55
C SER A 92 6.34 -5.65 11.19
N PRO A 93 6.72 -4.97 12.28
CA PRO A 93 7.91 -5.32 13.03
C PRO A 93 7.80 -6.71 13.64
N VAL A 94 8.92 -7.35 13.83
CA VAL A 94 9.02 -8.67 14.45
C VAL A 94 9.29 -8.50 15.94
N ALA A 95 8.80 -9.42 16.78
CA ALA A 95 8.93 -9.32 18.22
C ALA A 95 10.40 -9.33 18.71
N SER A 96 11.29 -9.99 18.01
CA SER A 96 12.74 -9.99 18.29
C SER A 96 13.54 -10.53 17.09
N GLU A 97 14.83 -10.24 17.04
CA GLU A 97 15.76 -10.80 16.05
C GLU A 97 15.81 -12.33 16.11
N THR A 98 15.68 -12.91 17.30
CA THR A 98 15.66 -14.36 17.47
C THR A 98 14.43 -14.99 16.81
N VAL A 99 13.27 -14.36 16.93
CA VAL A 99 12.05 -14.79 16.25
C VAL A 99 12.23 -14.65 14.75
N PHE A 100 12.80 -13.54 14.28
CA PHE A 100 13.08 -13.34 12.87
C PHE A 100 13.96 -14.45 12.30
N ALA A 101 15.08 -14.75 12.96
CA ALA A 101 16.03 -15.77 12.49
C ALA A 101 15.43 -17.19 12.47
N ASN A 102 14.57 -17.53 13.43
CA ASN A 102 14.06 -18.88 13.59
C ASN A 102 12.74 -19.15 12.84
N GLU A 103 11.87 -18.17 12.71
CA GLU A 103 10.52 -18.37 12.21
C GLU A 103 10.31 -17.81 10.80
N TYR A 104 11.10 -16.82 10.39
CA TYR A 104 10.97 -16.20 9.08
C TYR A 104 11.82 -16.95 8.04
N LYS A 105 11.19 -17.32 6.95
CA LYS A 105 11.84 -18.02 5.84
C LYS A 105 11.65 -17.27 4.55
N LEU A 106 12.71 -17.19 3.77
CA LEU A 106 12.64 -16.63 2.43
C LEU A 106 11.65 -17.42 1.57
N LYS A 107 10.55 -16.80 1.16
CA LYS A 107 9.50 -17.41 0.32
C LYS A 107 9.67 -17.05 -1.16
N ALA A 108 9.97 -15.80 -1.45
CA ALA A 108 10.11 -15.29 -2.79
C ALA A 108 11.43 -14.52 -2.93
N LYS A 109 12.08 -14.66 -4.07
CA LYS A 109 13.34 -13.96 -4.40
C LYS A 109 13.11 -12.77 -5.33
N THR A 110 11.93 -12.68 -5.92
CA THR A 110 11.56 -11.66 -6.89
C THR A 110 10.14 -11.20 -6.62
N THR A 111 9.81 -10.01 -7.05
CA THR A 111 8.48 -9.41 -6.88
C THR A 111 7.41 -10.21 -7.60
N ASP A 112 7.70 -10.68 -8.81
CA ASP A 112 6.76 -11.50 -9.59
C ASP A 112 6.41 -12.82 -8.90
N ALA A 113 7.35 -13.40 -8.15
CA ALA A 113 7.10 -14.63 -7.40
C ALA A 113 6.18 -14.42 -6.20
N MET A 114 6.02 -13.19 -5.73
CA MET A 114 5.07 -12.81 -4.67
C MET A 114 3.67 -12.57 -5.22
N ASP A 115 3.54 -12.17 -6.48
CA ASP A 115 2.26 -11.86 -7.10
C ASP A 115 1.58 -13.15 -7.58
N VAL A 116 0.63 -13.65 -6.76
CA VAL A 116 -0.08 -14.90 -7.05
C VAL A 116 -0.97 -14.82 -8.28
N LEU A 117 -1.41 -13.63 -8.68
CA LEU A 117 -2.21 -13.44 -9.89
C LEU A 117 -1.33 -13.45 -11.13
N GLN A 118 -0.08 -13.01 -11.02
CA GLN A 118 0.88 -13.02 -12.11
C GLN A 118 1.55 -14.40 -12.30
N THR A 119 1.84 -15.11 -11.21
CA THR A 119 2.67 -16.33 -11.23
C THR A 119 1.93 -17.63 -10.95
N ALA A 120 0.61 -17.64 -10.86
CA ALA A 120 -0.17 -18.86 -10.69
C ALA A 120 -0.06 -19.79 -11.92
N LYS A 121 -0.43 -21.07 -11.75
CA LYS A 121 -0.22 -22.13 -12.76
C LYS A 121 -0.70 -21.80 -14.18
N ASN A 122 -1.76 -21.01 -14.29
CA ASN A 122 -2.42 -20.68 -15.57
C ASN A 122 -2.24 -19.20 -15.96
N HIS A 123 -1.28 -18.50 -15.37
CA HIS A 123 -0.97 -17.12 -15.69
C HIS A 123 0.29 -16.99 -16.53
N ASP A 124 0.54 -15.78 -17.02
CA ASP A 124 1.55 -15.48 -18.03
C ASP A 124 2.98 -15.84 -17.61
N VAL A 125 3.27 -15.72 -16.31
CA VAL A 125 4.61 -15.99 -15.79
C VAL A 125 4.58 -17.18 -14.82
N LYS A 126 5.42 -18.15 -15.08
CA LYS A 126 5.69 -19.24 -14.13
C LYS A 126 6.71 -18.78 -13.10
N SER A 127 6.55 -19.20 -11.84
CA SER A 127 7.46 -18.85 -10.74
C SER A 127 8.94 -19.11 -11.06
N SER A 128 9.24 -20.12 -11.90
CA SER A 128 10.60 -20.42 -12.36
C SER A 128 11.18 -19.39 -13.35
N LYS A 129 10.33 -18.54 -13.90
CA LYS A 129 10.69 -17.46 -14.84
C LYS A 129 10.39 -16.08 -14.25
N ALA A 130 10.00 -16.03 -12.98
CA ALA A 130 9.70 -14.79 -12.32
C ALA A 130 10.95 -13.89 -12.26
N ALA A 131 10.76 -12.63 -12.55
CA ALA A 131 11.76 -11.58 -12.52
C ALA A 131 11.23 -10.40 -11.71
N GLY A 132 11.94 -9.29 -11.72
CA GLY A 132 11.54 -8.09 -11.00
C GLY A 132 12.25 -7.97 -9.65
N THR A 133 13.16 -7.00 -9.61
CA THR A 133 14.03 -6.75 -8.46
C THR A 133 14.15 -5.27 -8.13
N GLU A 134 13.51 -4.41 -8.92
CA GLU A 134 13.56 -2.97 -8.71
C GLU A 134 12.71 -2.55 -7.50
N ALA A 135 13.11 -1.48 -6.82
CA ALA A 135 12.46 -1.00 -5.59
C ALA A 135 10.97 -0.71 -5.79
N GLU A 136 10.60 -0.09 -6.90
CA GLU A 136 9.21 0.22 -7.24
C GLU A 136 8.35 -1.04 -7.37
N GLN A 137 8.92 -2.10 -7.91
CA GLN A 137 8.23 -3.38 -8.05
C GLN A 137 7.96 -4.02 -6.69
N TRP A 138 8.90 -3.92 -5.75
CA TRP A 138 8.70 -4.38 -4.37
C TRP A 138 7.62 -3.58 -3.66
N VAL A 139 7.57 -2.26 -3.83
CA VAL A 139 6.49 -1.42 -3.28
C VAL A 139 5.13 -1.88 -3.79
N ILE A 140 4.98 -2.07 -5.10
CA ILE A 140 3.73 -2.54 -5.70
C ILE A 140 3.37 -3.96 -5.22
N ALA A 141 4.34 -4.87 -5.11
CA ALA A 141 4.11 -6.23 -4.63
C ALA A 141 3.61 -6.23 -3.17
N LEU A 142 4.21 -5.42 -2.29
CA LEU A 142 3.78 -5.27 -0.90
C LEU A 142 2.37 -4.69 -0.79
N ILE A 143 2.06 -3.65 -1.56
CA ILE A 143 0.70 -3.07 -1.61
C ILE A 143 -0.30 -4.12 -2.11
N SER A 144 0.05 -4.88 -3.15
CA SER A 144 -0.82 -5.91 -3.72
C SER A 144 -1.09 -7.04 -2.73
N ILE A 145 -0.07 -7.54 -2.04
CA ILE A 145 -0.22 -8.58 -1.01
C ILE A 145 -1.09 -8.08 0.14
N ASN A 146 -0.82 -6.88 0.64
CA ASN A 146 -1.54 -6.33 1.77
C ASN A 146 -2.98 -5.92 1.42
N GLY A 147 -3.22 -5.46 0.19
CA GLY A 147 -4.51 -4.95 -0.23
C GLY A 147 -5.46 -5.99 -0.85
N MET A 148 -4.92 -7.01 -1.50
CA MET A 148 -5.69 -7.87 -2.40
C MET A 148 -5.58 -9.37 -2.10
N VAL A 149 -4.41 -9.82 -1.64
CA VAL A 149 -4.19 -11.25 -1.41
C VAL A 149 -4.89 -11.68 -0.13
N GLY A 150 -5.62 -12.78 -0.21
CA GLY A 150 -6.29 -13.40 0.92
C GLY A 150 -5.31 -14.18 1.80
N TYR A 151 -5.87 -15.09 2.58
CA TYR A 151 -5.11 -15.92 3.50
C TYR A 151 -4.04 -16.76 2.78
N VAL A 152 -2.80 -16.61 3.19
CA VAL A 152 -1.64 -17.33 2.62
C VAL A 152 -1.15 -18.50 3.49
N GLY A 153 -1.87 -18.82 4.55
CA GLY A 153 -1.60 -19.97 5.42
C GLY A 153 -0.93 -19.65 6.76
N VAL A 154 -0.92 -20.62 7.63
CA VAL A 154 -0.23 -20.54 8.93
C VAL A 154 1.28 -20.42 8.70
N GLY A 155 1.94 -19.58 9.47
CA GLY A 155 3.40 -19.35 9.36
C GLY A 155 3.82 -18.31 8.33
N ASN A 156 2.88 -17.60 7.67
CA ASN A 156 3.18 -16.44 6.85
C ASN A 156 3.06 -15.17 7.71
N TYR A 157 4.07 -14.92 8.51
CA TYR A 157 4.16 -13.74 9.34
C TYR A 157 4.67 -12.53 8.54
N GLY A 158 4.36 -11.32 9.00
CA GLY A 158 4.85 -10.08 8.40
C GLY A 158 4.11 -9.61 7.14
N ILE A 159 3.12 -10.35 6.67
CA ILE A 159 2.23 -9.95 5.58
C ILE A 159 0.86 -9.64 6.17
N ALA A 160 0.17 -8.63 5.65
CA ALA A 160 -1.17 -8.30 6.12
C ALA A 160 -2.07 -9.54 6.04
N ARG A 161 -2.67 -9.84 7.16
CA ARG A 161 -3.56 -10.98 7.26
C ARG A 161 -4.99 -10.51 7.02
N MET A 162 -5.66 -11.17 6.12
CA MET A 162 -7.10 -11.13 6.16
C MET A 162 -7.58 -12.15 7.18
N SER A 163 -8.23 -11.69 8.24
CA SER A 163 -8.97 -12.55 9.13
C SER A 163 -10.11 -13.21 8.34
N GLY A 164 -10.31 -14.50 8.51
CA GLY A 164 -11.47 -15.16 7.93
C GLY A 164 -11.23 -16.07 6.75
N GLY A 165 -10.03 -16.56 6.57
CA GLY A 165 -9.77 -17.69 5.68
C GLY A 165 -9.75 -17.33 4.20
N PHE A 166 -10.48 -18.01 3.38
CA PHE A 166 -10.39 -18.00 1.92
C PHE A 166 -10.98 -16.76 1.23
N GLY A 167 -11.25 -15.68 1.94
CA GLY A 167 -11.81 -14.48 1.37
C GLY A 167 -10.77 -13.63 0.65
N SER A 168 -10.92 -13.43 -0.65
CA SER A 168 -10.33 -12.27 -1.31
C SER A 168 -11.13 -11.03 -0.95
N ARG A 169 -10.46 -9.89 -0.77
CA ARG A 169 -11.18 -8.63 -0.64
C ARG A 169 -11.81 -8.28 -1.98
N VAL A 170 -13.09 -7.99 -1.96
CA VAL A 170 -13.78 -7.51 -3.14
C VAL A 170 -13.42 -6.05 -3.34
N CYS A 171 -12.75 -5.75 -4.44
CA CYS A 171 -12.48 -4.38 -4.86
C CYS A 171 -13.63 -3.91 -5.75
N ILE A 172 -14.52 -3.08 -5.22
CA ILE A 172 -15.59 -2.47 -6.01
C ILE A 172 -15.22 -1.01 -6.26
N ASP A 173 -15.27 -0.62 -7.52
CA ASP A 173 -14.99 0.75 -7.92
C ASP A 173 -16.12 1.29 -8.79
N TRP A 174 -16.56 2.52 -8.50
CA TRP A 174 -17.53 3.23 -9.30
C TRP A 174 -16.83 4.23 -10.21
N ARG A 175 -16.79 3.95 -11.50
CA ARG A 175 -16.04 4.74 -12.47
C ARG A 175 -16.92 5.71 -13.23
N LYS A 176 -16.64 6.99 -13.10
CA LYS A 176 -17.16 8.02 -14.01
C LYS A 176 -16.26 8.22 -15.24
N SER A 177 -14.98 7.85 -15.12
CA SER A 177 -13.95 8.06 -16.13
C SER A 177 -12.94 6.93 -16.08
N PHE A 178 -12.27 6.66 -17.20
CA PHE A 178 -11.13 5.75 -17.26
C PHE A 178 -9.81 6.42 -16.88
N ARG A 179 -9.76 7.76 -16.81
CA ARG A 179 -8.59 8.51 -16.33
C ARG A 179 -8.41 8.26 -14.83
N ILE A 180 -7.21 7.86 -14.44
CA ILE A 180 -6.96 7.49 -13.05
C ILE A 180 -7.00 8.70 -12.12
N GLY A 181 -6.57 9.89 -12.61
CA GLY A 181 -6.68 11.14 -11.85
C GLY A 181 -8.14 11.50 -11.54
N ASN A 182 -9.03 11.39 -12.51
CA ASN A 182 -10.45 11.65 -12.28
C ASN A 182 -11.08 10.66 -11.30
N ARG A 183 -10.72 9.35 -11.41
CA ARG A 183 -11.13 8.32 -10.43
C ARG A 183 -10.66 8.67 -9.02
N PHE A 184 -9.39 9.08 -8.89
CA PHE A 184 -8.79 9.46 -7.62
C PHE A 184 -9.56 10.63 -6.98
N ILE A 185 -9.76 11.71 -7.70
CA ILE A 185 -10.51 12.89 -7.21
C ILE A 185 -11.90 12.48 -6.73
N HIS A 186 -12.63 11.70 -7.53
CA HIS A 186 -13.97 11.25 -7.18
C HIS A 186 -13.96 10.39 -5.91
N ASN A 187 -13.08 9.39 -5.85
CA ASN A 187 -13.04 8.44 -4.75
C ASN A 187 -12.56 9.09 -3.45
N VAL A 188 -11.52 9.92 -3.51
CA VAL A 188 -11.03 10.65 -2.33
C VAL A 188 -12.10 11.62 -1.79
N THR A 189 -12.77 12.36 -2.67
CA THR A 189 -13.88 13.23 -2.25
C THR A 189 -14.99 12.45 -1.55
N ARG A 190 -15.30 11.24 -2.02
CA ARG A 190 -16.30 10.37 -1.36
C ARG A 190 -15.81 9.85 -0.01
N LEU A 191 -14.55 9.44 0.09
CA LEU A 191 -13.95 8.99 1.33
C LEU A 191 -13.94 10.09 2.40
N THR A 192 -13.61 11.32 2.03
CA THR A 192 -13.61 12.45 2.97
C THR A 192 -15.00 12.82 3.48
N LEU A 193 -16.06 12.54 2.71
CA LEU A 193 -17.43 12.67 3.18
C LEU A 193 -17.80 11.63 4.26
N LEU A 194 -17.08 10.49 4.28
CA LEU A 194 -17.22 9.45 5.30
C LEU A 194 -16.23 9.64 6.45
N ARG A 195 -15.93 10.88 6.78
CA ARG A 195 -14.91 11.28 7.75
C ARG A 195 -14.98 10.50 9.07
N GLU A 196 -16.17 10.33 9.63
CA GLU A 196 -16.37 9.59 10.87
C GLU A 196 -15.93 8.13 10.73
N ALA A 197 -16.21 7.48 9.60
CA ALA A 197 -15.77 6.12 9.33
C ALA A 197 -14.25 5.98 9.17
N LEU A 198 -13.57 7.02 8.69
CA LEU A 198 -12.11 7.05 8.57
C LEU A 198 -11.40 7.40 9.90
N LEU A 199 -12.11 8.03 10.84
CA LEU A 199 -11.58 8.44 12.13
C LEU A 199 -12.11 7.61 13.30
N SER A 200 -13.11 6.75 13.07
CA SER A 200 -13.95 6.16 14.11
C SER A 200 -13.27 5.19 15.06
N GLU A 201 -12.08 4.78 14.77
CA GLU A 201 -11.23 4.13 15.76
C GLU A 201 -9.82 4.71 15.62
N PRO A 202 -9.10 4.90 16.71
CA PRO A 202 -7.68 4.95 16.61
C PRO A 202 -7.28 3.61 16.01
N TYR A 203 -7.25 3.52 14.67
CA TYR A 203 -6.36 2.56 14.09
C TYR A 203 -5.02 2.87 14.75
N PRO A 204 -4.59 2.05 15.68
CA PRO A 204 -3.23 2.11 16.04
C PRO A 204 -2.51 1.73 14.74
N TYR A 205 -2.09 2.73 13.98
CA TYR A 205 -0.90 2.58 13.15
C TYR A 205 0.27 2.41 14.12
N THR A 206 0.03 1.66 15.16
CA THR A 206 1.04 1.11 15.98
C THR A 206 1.74 0.08 15.13
N ALA A 207 3.02 0.06 15.21
CA ALA A 207 3.88 -0.98 14.65
C ALA A 207 3.42 -2.42 14.99
N ALA A 208 2.33 -2.58 15.69
CA ALA A 208 1.69 -3.81 16.13
C ALA A 208 0.30 -4.05 15.50
N GLY A 209 -0.12 -3.23 14.53
CA GLY A 209 -1.41 -3.36 13.83
C GLY A 209 -1.53 -4.57 12.94
#